data_6f62e6f16db2551fea98c436a36a28eb
#
_entry.id   6f62e6f16db2551fea98c436a36a28eb
#
_cell.length_a   1.000
_cell.length_b   1.000
_cell.length_c   1.000
_cell.angle_alpha   90.00
_cell.angle_beta   90.00
_cell.angle_gamma   90.00
#
_symmetry.space_group_name_H-M   'P 1'
#
loop_
_entity.id
_entity.type
_entity.pdbx_description
1 polymer ?
#
loop_
_entity_poly.entity_id
_entity_poly.type
_entity_poly.pdbx_seq_one_letter_code
_entity_poly.pdbx_strand_id
1 'polypeptide(L)'
;MNNREIMETIKMIKEQHLDVRTITMGISLLDCMDTDINKSCEKVYNKIYNYAKDLVKTGDAISKKYGIPIINKRVSVTPIAMLVGVSGGDPILYAKTLDKVAKDIGVDFIGGYTALVQKGFAPGDLELINSIPEALAQTSRLCSSVNIGSTRAGINLDAVKMMGEKIVEAATLTKDNECMGASKLVVFCNSVEDNPFMAGAYHGVGEADAVINVGVSGPGVVRAAVANAPKDASIAEISDIIKKTAFKVTRMGQLVGVEASNMLGKPFGIVDLSLAPTPAVGDSVAHILEEMGLEQCGSCGTTACLAILNDAVKKGGVMASSRVGGLSGAFIPVSEDAGMIAAAKSGALTLEKLEAMTAVCSVGLDMIVVPGNTSAAVISALIADEAAIGMINSKTTAVRIIPAIGKKDDESLNFGGLLGYGPIMPISKLKPNVFINRGGQIPAPLNSLKN
;
A
#
# COMPACT_ATOMS: atom_id res chain seq x y z
N MET A 1 32.63 8.55 -5.68
CA MET A 1 32.46 7.15 -5.24
C MET A 1 33.79 6.44 -5.38
N ASN A 2 34.24 5.78 -4.33
CA ASN A 2 35.43 4.93 -4.40
C ASN A 2 35.03 3.51 -4.91
N ASN A 3 36.03 2.69 -5.29
CA ASN A 3 35.78 1.35 -5.84
C ASN A 3 34.98 0.45 -4.90
N ARG A 4 35.11 0.62 -3.59
CA ARG A 4 34.39 -0.15 -2.58
C ARG A 4 32.90 0.21 -2.59
N GLU A 5 32.55 1.48 -2.71
CA GLU A 5 31.15 1.95 -2.78
C GLU A 5 30.46 1.50 -4.06
N ILE A 6 31.20 1.45 -5.19
CA ILE A 6 30.69 0.93 -6.46
C ILE A 6 30.36 -0.56 -6.33
N MET A 7 31.29 -1.35 -5.79
CA MET A 7 31.09 -2.79 -5.59
C MET A 7 29.96 -3.09 -4.62
N GLU A 8 29.80 -2.30 -3.55
CA GLU A 8 28.70 -2.42 -2.62
C GLU A 8 27.34 -2.17 -3.32
N THR A 9 27.24 -1.12 -4.13
CA THR A 9 26.03 -0.83 -4.90
C THR A 9 25.67 -1.95 -5.87
N ILE A 10 26.65 -2.50 -6.58
CA ILE A 10 26.45 -3.64 -7.49
C ILE A 10 25.92 -4.85 -6.72
N LYS A 11 26.48 -5.14 -5.56
CA LYS A 11 26.05 -6.24 -4.69
C LYS A 11 24.62 -6.05 -4.20
N MET A 12 24.26 -4.84 -3.76
CA MET A 12 22.90 -4.51 -3.33
C MET A 12 21.88 -4.79 -4.44
N ILE A 13 22.18 -4.46 -5.69
CA ILE A 13 21.28 -4.66 -6.82
C ILE A 13 21.23 -6.13 -7.25
N LYS A 14 22.40 -6.78 -7.43
CA LYS A 14 22.47 -8.12 -8.05
C LYS A 14 22.19 -9.28 -7.08
N GLU A 15 22.52 -9.11 -5.80
CA GLU A 15 22.50 -10.21 -4.83
C GLU A 15 21.49 -9.96 -3.68
N GLN A 16 21.14 -8.70 -3.41
CA GLN A 16 20.34 -8.32 -2.24
C GLN A 16 18.97 -7.73 -2.59
N HIS A 17 18.55 -7.90 -3.84
CA HIS A 17 17.21 -7.50 -4.32
C HIS A 17 16.86 -6.00 -4.13
N LEU A 18 17.87 -5.10 -4.20
CA LEU A 18 17.56 -3.67 -4.25
C LEU A 18 16.83 -3.34 -5.52
N ASP A 19 15.63 -2.80 -5.39
CA ASP A 19 14.86 -2.31 -6.53
C ASP A 19 14.27 -0.91 -6.27
N VAL A 20 13.92 -0.24 -7.36
CA VAL A 20 12.96 0.86 -7.35
C VAL A 20 11.60 0.21 -7.65
N ARG A 21 10.79 0.07 -6.61
CA ARG A 21 9.53 -0.65 -6.71
C ARG A 21 8.57 0.04 -7.67
N THR A 22 8.59 1.38 -7.69
CA THR A 22 7.71 2.13 -8.59
C THR A 22 8.24 3.54 -8.88
N ILE A 23 7.99 4.01 -10.11
CA ILE A 23 7.87 5.42 -10.45
C ILE A 23 6.37 5.68 -10.66
N THR A 24 5.80 6.57 -9.86
CA THR A 24 4.38 6.91 -9.91
C THR A 24 4.20 8.37 -10.29
N MET A 25 3.41 8.64 -11.32
CA MET A 25 2.98 10.00 -11.66
C MET A 25 1.63 10.28 -10.99
N GLY A 26 1.62 11.22 -10.04
CA GLY A 26 0.40 11.80 -9.50
C GLY A 26 -0.14 12.85 -10.47
N ILE A 27 -1.45 12.86 -10.75
CA ILE A 27 -2.09 13.78 -11.69
C ILE A 27 -3.40 14.31 -11.09
N SER A 28 -3.50 15.63 -10.94
CA SER A 28 -4.75 16.28 -10.57
C SER A 28 -5.76 16.20 -11.72
N LEU A 29 -7.00 15.85 -11.40
CA LEU A 29 -8.12 15.81 -12.36
C LEU A 29 -9.19 16.86 -12.04
N LEU A 30 -8.89 17.84 -11.18
CA LEU A 30 -9.87 18.86 -10.78
C LEU A 30 -10.37 19.69 -11.97
N ASP A 31 -9.51 19.98 -12.94
CA ASP A 31 -9.85 20.68 -14.20
C ASP A 31 -10.60 19.79 -15.22
N CYS A 32 -10.69 18.50 -14.95
CA CYS A 32 -11.46 17.55 -15.78
C CYS A 32 -12.93 17.44 -15.38
N MET A 33 -13.34 18.06 -14.26
CA MET A 33 -14.73 18.06 -13.82
C MET A 33 -15.65 18.66 -14.88
N ASP A 34 -16.81 18.00 -15.09
CA ASP A 34 -17.86 18.46 -16.00
C ASP A 34 -19.19 17.88 -15.52
N THR A 35 -20.30 18.58 -15.74
CA THR A 35 -21.64 18.08 -15.42
C THR A 35 -22.10 16.96 -16.36
N ASP A 36 -21.44 16.81 -17.50
CA ASP A 36 -21.60 15.68 -18.42
C ASP A 36 -20.48 14.67 -18.17
N ILE A 37 -20.83 13.50 -17.67
CA ILE A 37 -19.88 12.44 -17.34
C ILE A 37 -19.03 11.99 -18.55
N ASN A 38 -19.59 11.98 -19.76
CA ASN A 38 -18.85 11.58 -20.96
C ASN A 38 -17.76 12.59 -21.29
N LYS A 39 -18.08 13.90 -21.18
CA LYS A 39 -17.10 14.97 -21.36
C LYS A 39 -16.04 14.94 -20.28
N SER A 40 -16.43 14.68 -19.02
CA SER A 40 -15.47 14.52 -17.93
C SER A 40 -14.53 13.34 -18.19
N CYS A 41 -15.05 12.16 -18.58
CA CYS A 41 -14.26 11.00 -18.95
C CYS A 41 -13.29 11.27 -20.11
N GLU A 42 -13.73 12.01 -21.14
CA GLU A 42 -12.86 12.40 -22.26
C GLU A 42 -11.71 13.31 -21.79
N LYS A 43 -11.99 14.32 -20.96
CA LYS A 43 -10.97 15.19 -20.36
C LYS A 43 -9.98 14.38 -19.52
N VAL A 44 -10.47 13.48 -18.67
CA VAL A 44 -9.67 12.58 -17.82
C VAL A 44 -8.72 11.73 -18.68
N TYR A 45 -9.26 11.06 -19.70
CA TYR A 45 -8.45 10.26 -20.62
C TYR A 45 -7.35 11.09 -21.27
N ASN A 46 -7.71 12.23 -21.86
CA ASN A 46 -6.78 13.08 -22.59
C ASN A 46 -5.68 13.65 -21.68
N LYS A 47 -6.02 14.09 -20.47
CA LYS A 47 -5.03 14.63 -19.53
C LYS A 47 -4.04 13.55 -19.09
N ILE A 48 -4.52 12.39 -18.65
CA ILE A 48 -3.65 11.28 -18.22
C ILE A 48 -2.75 10.83 -19.37
N TYR A 49 -3.31 10.62 -20.57
CA TYR A 49 -2.54 10.21 -21.73
C TYR A 49 -1.42 11.21 -22.07
N ASN A 50 -1.75 12.48 -22.15
CA ASN A 50 -0.77 13.52 -22.50
C ASN A 50 0.34 13.67 -21.46
N TYR A 51 0.04 13.46 -20.17
CA TYR A 51 1.02 13.62 -19.10
C TYR A 51 1.89 12.37 -18.93
N ALA A 52 1.32 11.17 -19.04
CA ALA A 52 1.96 9.93 -18.65
C ALA A 52 2.37 9.00 -19.81
N LYS A 53 2.11 9.35 -21.09
CA LYS A 53 2.45 8.51 -22.25
C LYS A 53 3.92 8.12 -22.35
N ASP A 54 4.83 8.95 -21.82
CA ASP A 54 6.27 8.69 -21.85
C ASP A 54 6.81 8.09 -20.53
N LEU A 55 5.94 7.83 -19.52
CA LEU A 55 6.35 7.38 -18.20
C LEU A 55 7.06 6.02 -18.24
N VAL A 56 6.51 5.05 -18.97
CA VAL A 56 7.08 3.71 -19.09
C VAL A 56 8.44 3.77 -19.78
N LYS A 57 8.52 4.43 -20.93
CA LYS A 57 9.77 4.62 -21.68
C LYS A 57 10.84 5.30 -20.84
N THR A 58 10.46 6.30 -20.05
CA THR A 58 11.37 7.00 -19.13
C THR A 58 11.89 6.06 -18.04
N GLY A 59 11.00 5.29 -17.40
CA GLY A 59 11.40 4.31 -16.38
C GLY A 59 12.38 3.28 -16.94
N ASP A 60 12.13 2.76 -18.13
CA ASP A 60 13.01 1.77 -18.78
C ASP A 60 14.37 2.39 -19.17
N ALA A 61 14.39 3.63 -19.63
CA ALA A 61 15.64 4.34 -19.94
C ALA A 61 16.50 4.57 -18.69
N ILE A 62 15.87 4.96 -17.57
CA ILE A 62 16.55 5.16 -16.29
C ILE A 62 17.08 3.82 -15.76
N SER A 63 16.27 2.76 -15.81
CA SER A 63 16.67 1.41 -15.41
C SER A 63 17.92 0.97 -16.19
N LYS A 64 17.90 1.16 -17.52
CA LYS A 64 19.05 0.84 -18.38
C LYS A 64 20.29 1.70 -18.07
N LYS A 65 20.09 3.00 -17.82
CA LYS A 65 21.17 3.97 -17.57
C LYS A 65 21.94 3.65 -16.29
N TYR A 66 21.22 3.32 -15.21
CA TYR A 66 21.81 3.12 -13.89
C TYR A 66 21.98 1.64 -13.51
N GLY A 67 21.42 0.71 -14.28
CA GLY A 67 21.42 -0.71 -13.95
C GLY A 67 20.53 -1.06 -12.74
N ILE A 68 19.62 -0.16 -12.35
CA ILE A 68 18.71 -0.34 -11.20
C ILE A 68 17.37 -0.84 -11.74
N PRO A 69 16.85 -2.00 -11.29
CA PRO A 69 15.53 -2.44 -11.70
C PRO A 69 14.45 -1.45 -11.26
N ILE A 70 13.59 -1.03 -12.18
CA ILE A 70 12.37 -0.26 -11.91
C ILE A 70 11.19 -1.15 -12.25
N ILE A 71 10.57 -1.73 -11.21
CA ILE A 71 9.65 -2.85 -11.37
C ILE A 71 8.32 -2.39 -11.94
N ASN A 72 7.72 -1.34 -11.37
CA ASN A 72 6.41 -0.83 -11.79
C ASN A 72 6.49 0.63 -12.23
N LYS A 73 5.63 1.00 -13.17
CA LYS A 73 5.33 2.38 -13.55
C LYS A 73 3.83 2.56 -13.31
N ARG A 74 3.45 3.55 -12.52
CA ARG A 74 2.07 3.72 -12.05
C ARG A 74 1.58 5.15 -12.25
N VAL A 75 0.25 5.30 -12.25
CA VAL A 75 -0.41 6.60 -12.19
C VAL A 75 -1.34 6.61 -10.98
N SER A 76 -1.38 7.74 -10.26
CA SER A 76 -2.39 8.01 -9.23
C SER A 76 -3.10 9.31 -9.58
N VAL A 77 -4.42 9.34 -9.39
CA VAL A 77 -5.22 10.52 -9.76
C VAL A 77 -6.05 11.02 -8.59
N THR A 78 -6.58 12.23 -8.72
CA THR A 78 -7.57 12.80 -7.78
C THR A 78 -8.67 11.78 -7.46
N PRO A 79 -9.15 11.69 -6.21
CA PRO A 79 -10.26 10.82 -5.84
C PRO A 79 -11.47 10.99 -6.77
N ILE A 80 -11.80 9.95 -7.51
CA ILE A 80 -12.86 9.98 -8.54
C ILE A 80 -14.24 10.29 -7.96
N ALA A 81 -14.49 9.98 -6.68
CA ALA A 81 -15.73 10.36 -6.03
C ALA A 81 -16.03 11.87 -6.14
N MET A 82 -14.99 12.72 -6.16
CA MET A 82 -15.15 14.17 -6.33
C MET A 82 -15.68 14.52 -7.73
N LEU A 83 -15.22 13.83 -8.76
CA LEU A 83 -15.70 14.01 -10.13
C LEU A 83 -17.13 13.50 -10.28
N VAL A 84 -17.42 12.33 -9.69
CA VAL A 84 -18.78 11.75 -9.66
C VAL A 84 -19.76 12.69 -8.97
N GLY A 85 -19.36 13.34 -7.89
CA GLY A 85 -20.17 14.33 -7.18
C GLY A 85 -20.58 15.55 -8.04
N VAL A 86 -19.84 15.85 -9.09
CA VAL A 86 -20.13 16.93 -10.04
C VAL A 86 -20.89 16.43 -11.25
N SER A 87 -20.44 15.33 -11.85
CA SER A 87 -21.03 14.83 -13.11
C SER A 87 -22.30 14.02 -12.89
N GLY A 88 -22.47 13.40 -11.72
CA GLY A 88 -23.46 12.34 -11.54
C GLY A 88 -23.18 11.14 -12.48
N GLY A 89 -24.22 10.35 -12.74
CA GLY A 89 -24.16 9.24 -13.68
C GLY A 89 -23.47 7.98 -13.11
N ASP A 90 -23.15 7.04 -14.01
CA ASP A 90 -22.57 5.73 -13.62
C ASP A 90 -21.05 5.84 -13.44
N PRO A 91 -20.52 5.65 -12.21
CA PRO A 91 -19.09 5.71 -11.94
C PRO A 91 -18.24 4.69 -12.72
N ILE A 92 -18.85 3.60 -13.19
CA ILE A 92 -18.17 2.56 -14.00
C ILE A 92 -17.57 3.15 -15.29
N LEU A 93 -18.11 4.25 -15.80
CA LEU A 93 -17.54 4.95 -16.95
C LEU A 93 -16.15 5.51 -16.65
N TYR A 94 -15.95 6.09 -15.44
CA TYR A 94 -14.62 6.51 -15.00
C TYR A 94 -13.68 5.31 -14.80
N ALA A 95 -14.16 4.22 -14.19
CA ALA A 95 -13.35 3.01 -14.00
C ALA A 95 -12.81 2.47 -15.34
N LYS A 96 -13.69 2.35 -16.35
CA LYS A 96 -13.32 1.92 -17.71
C LYS A 96 -12.38 2.90 -18.40
N THR A 97 -12.60 4.20 -18.21
CA THR A 97 -11.73 5.26 -18.77
C THR A 97 -10.32 5.18 -18.18
N LEU A 98 -10.20 5.02 -16.86
CA LEU A 98 -8.91 4.88 -16.17
C LEU A 98 -8.17 3.61 -16.60
N ASP A 99 -8.87 2.47 -16.66
CA ASP A 99 -8.26 1.19 -17.08
C ASP A 99 -7.82 1.24 -18.55
N LYS A 100 -8.63 1.88 -19.42
CA LYS A 100 -8.30 2.06 -20.83
C LYS A 100 -7.03 2.91 -21.01
N VAL A 101 -6.97 4.10 -20.41
CA VAL A 101 -5.80 4.95 -20.54
C VAL A 101 -4.55 4.31 -19.94
N ALA A 102 -4.68 3.57 -18.81
CA ALA A 102 -3.58 2.82 -18.22
C ALA A 102 -3.02 1.74 -19.17
N LYS A 103 -3.90 1.06 -19.91
CA LYS A 103 -3.50 0.10 -20.96
C LYS A 103 -2.80 0.79 -22.12
N ASP A 104 -3.35 1.89 -22.60
CA ASP A 104 -2.86 2.62 -23.77
C ASP A 104 -1.46 3.22 -23.54
N ILE A 105 -1.18 3.72 -22.31
CA ILE A 105 0.15 4.22 -21.93
C ILE A 105 1.09 3.14 -21.37
N GLY A 106 0.60 1.92 -21.16
CA GLY A 106 1.39 0.76 -20.74
C GLY A 106 1.77 0.70 -19.25
N VAL A 107 1.18 1.54 -18.37
CA VAL A 107 1.48 1.49 -16.92
C VAL A 107 0.89 0.25 -16.26
N ASP A 108 1.53 -0.22 -15.19
CA ASP A 108 1.15 -1.47 -14.51
C ASP A 108 -0.16 -1.30 -13.71
N PHE A 109 -0.32 -0.17 -13.01
CA PHE A 109 -1.50 0.14 -12.20
C PHE A 109 -1.88 1.61 -12.31
N ILE A 110 -3.18 1.86 -12.10
CA ILE A 110 -3.74 3.19 -11.93
C ILE A 110 -4.63 3.22 -10.69
N GLY A 111 -4.33 4.15 -9.76
CA GLY A 111 -5.09 4.41 -8.54
C GLY A 111 -5.88 5.71 -8.62
N GLY A 112 -6.77 5.92 -7.65
CA GLY A 112 -7.60 7.12 -7.56
C GLY A 112 -9.09 6.82 -7.72
N TYR A 113 -9.50 5.57 -7.96
CA TYR A 113 -10.90 5.18 -7.85
C TYR A 113 -11.27 5.10 -6.36
N THR A 114 -11.35 6.28 -5.75
CA THR A 114 -11.25 6.50 -4.30
C THR A 114 -12.35 7.42 -3.81
N ALA A 115 -12.84 7.17 -2.57
CA ALA A 115 -13.70 8.05 -1.80
C ALA A 115 -13.08 8.39 -0.44
N LEU A 116 -13.25 9.63 0.05
CA LEU A 116 -12.73 10.13 1.31
C LEU A 116 -13.89 10.44 2.26
N VAL A 117 -14.32 9.43 3.03
CA VAL A 117 -15.58 9.46 3.79
C VAL A 117 -15.39 9.54 5.31
N GLN A 118 -14.22 9.92 5.78
CA GLN A 118 -13.91 10.04 7.22
C GLN A 118 -14.79 11.08 7.95
N LYS A 119 -15.38 12.02 7.23
CA LYS A 119 -16.27 13.05 7.77
C LYS A 119 -17.76 12.78 7.54
N GLY A 120 -18.09 11.62 7.00
CA GLY A 120 -19.39 11.32 6.42
C GLY A 120 -19.34 11.31 4.89
N PHE A 121 -20.48 11.09 4.25
CA PHE A 121 -20.57 10.95 2.80
C PHE A 121 -20.84 12.30 2.14
N ALA A 122 -20.07 12.64 1.11
CA ALA A 122 -20.32 13.72 0.18
C ALA A 122 -21.07 13.21 -1.06
N PRO A 123 -21.64 14.11 -1.90
CA PRO A 123 -22.19 13.71 -3.20
C PRO A 123 -21.15 12.94 -4.03
N GLY A 124 -21.56 11.81 -4.59
CA GLY A 124 -20.71 10.92 -5.40
C GLY A 124 -19.99 9.82 -4.62
N ASP A 125 -19.86 9.92 -3.29
CA ASP A 125 -19.13 8.92 -2.49
C ASP A 125 -19.87 7.59 -2.47
N LEU A 126 -21.19 7.60 -2.22
CA LEU A 126 -22.00 6.39 -2.14
C LEU A 126 -22.08 5.68 -3.49
N GLU A 127 -22.28 6.43 -4.56
CA GLU A 127 -22.33 5.91 -5.93
C GLU A 127 -20.99 5.25 -6.28
N LEU A 128 -19.87 5.90 -5.98
CA LEU A 128 -18.55 5.33 -6.24
C LEU A 128 -18.33 4.07 -5.39
N ILE A 129 -18.54 4.11 -4.08
CA ILE A 129 -18.32 2.95 -3.18
C ILE A 129 -19.16 1.76 -3.64
N ASN A 130 -20.41 1.98 -3.99
CA ASN A 130 -21.30 0.92 -4.46
C ASN A 130 -20.81 0.29 -5.77
N SER A 131 -20.16 1.03 -6.63
CA SER A 131 -19.66 0.55 -7.92
C SER A 131 -18.30 -0.17 -7.83
N ILE A 132 -17.55 -0.06 -6.70
CA ILE A 132 -16.20 -0.62 -6.56
C ILE A 132 -16.12 -2.11 -6.93
N PRO A 133 -17.00 -3.01 -6.44
CA PRO A 133 -16.88 -4.44 -6.76
C PRO A 133 -16.97 -4.71 -8.26
N GLU A 134 -17.94 -4.10 -8.93
CA GLU A 134 -18.10 -4.23 -10.39
C GLU A 134 -16.94 -3.59 -11.15
N ALA A 135 -16.49 -2.39 -10.75
CA ALA A 135 -15.37 -1.71 -11.36
C ALA A 135 -14.11 -2.58 -11.33
N LEU A 136 -13.79 -3.19 -10.18
CA LEU A 136 -12.61 -4.05 -10.02
C LEU A 136 -12.73 -5.39 -10.73
N ALA A 137 -13.96 -5.91 -10.90
CA ALA A 137 -14.20 -7.13 -11.67
C ALA A 137 -14.06 -6.90 -13.18
N GLN A 138 -14.46 -5.72 -13.69
CA GLN A 138 -14.43 -5.38 -15.12
C GLN A 138 -13.11 -4.78 -15.61
N THR A 139 -12.17 -4.47 -14.70
CA THR A 139 -10.91 -3.79 -15.03
C THR A 139 -9.70 -4.61 -14.59
N SER A 140 -8.58 -4.42 -15.29
CA SER A 140 -7.35 -5.17 -15.00
C SER A 140 -6.31 -4.36 -14.23
N ARG A 141 -6.14 -3.06 -14.52
CA ARG A 141 -5.09 -2.19 -13.96
C ARG A 141 -5.60 -1.23 -12.90
N LEU A 142 -6.92 -1.09 -12.78
CA LEU A 142 -7.53 -0.22 -11.80
C LEU A 142 -7.34 -0.74 -10.38
N CYS A 143 -6.97 0.16 -9.46
CA CYS A 143 -6.97 -0.06 -8.02
C CYS A 143 -7.88 0.95 -7.34
N SER A 144 -8.46 0.55 -6.21
CA SER A 144 -9.44 1.35 -5.47
C SER A 144 -9.08 1.45 -3.99
N SER A 145 -9.52 2.53 -3.36
CA SER A 145 -9.43 2.69 -1.91
C SER A 145 -10.56 3.54 -1.35
N VAL A 146 -10.82 3.38 -0.06
CA VAL A 146 -11.75 4.24 0.68
C VAL A 146 -11.11 4.63 2.01
N ASN A 147 -11.00 5.93 2.29
CA ASN A 147 -10.53 6.43 3.56
C ASN A 147 -11.70 6.67 4.51
N ILE A 148 -11.84 5.78 5.51
CA ILE A 148 -13.03 5.76 6.39
C ILE A 148 -12.79 6.47 7.73
N GLY A 149 -11.58 6.86 8.04
CA GLY A 149 -11.25 7.43 9.33
C GLY A 149 -10.03 8.33 9.31
N SER A 150 -9.91 9.16 10.32
CA SER A 150 -8.71 9.92 10.60
C SER A 150 -8.62 10.31 12.09
N THR A 151 -7.41 10.60 12.56
CA THR A 151 -7.18 11.09 13.92
C THR A 151 -7.98 12.38 14.21
N ARG A 152 -8.26 13.20 13.18
CA ARG A 152 -8.98 14.47 13.32
C ARG A 152 -10.50 14.33 13.24
N ALA A 153 -10.99 13.41 12.40
CA ALA A 153 -12.42 13.27 12.15
C ALA A 153 -13.06 12.10 12.94
N GLY A 154 -12.24 11.17 13.45
CA GLY A 154 -12.76 9.91 13.99
C GLY A 154 -12.95 8.86 12.90
N ILE A 155 -13.82 7.87 13.12
CA ILE A 155 -14.07 6.75 12.20
C ILE A 155 -15.53 6.73 11.81
N ASN A 156 -15.80 6.71 10.51
CA ASN A 156 -17.15 6.55 9.95
C ASN A 156 -17.53 5.06 9.95
N LEU A 157 -18.29 4.64 10.98
CA LEU A 157 -18.67 3.23 11.15
C LEU A 157 -19.69 2.75 10.10
N ASP A 158 -20.47 3.67 9.52
CA ASP A 158 -21.37 3.33 8.40
C ASP A 158 -20.55 2.96 7.15
N ALA A 159 -19.49 3.72 6.86
CA ALA A 159 -18.56 3.39 5.79
C ALA A 159 -17.79 2.10 6.07
N VAL A 160 -17.37 1.85 7.31
CA VAL A 160 -16.73 0.60 7.73
C VAL A 160 -17.61 -0.61 7.43
N LYS A 161 -18.90 -0.50 7.78
CA LYS A 161 -19.89 -1.56 7.48
C LYS A 161 -20.00 -1.81 5.98
N MET A 162 -20.18 -0.74 5.19
CA MET A 162 -20.24 -0.84 3.73
C MET A 162 -18.99 -1.50 3.15
N MET A 163 -17.80 -1.12 3.64
CA MET A 163 -16.55 -1.68 3.10
C MET A 163 -16.41 -3.17 3.35
N GLY A 164 -16.83 -3.68 4.52
CA GLY A 164 -16.87 -5.12 4.75
C GLY A 164 -17.76 -5.86 3.76
N GLU A 165 -18.94 -5.28 3.43
CA GLU A 165 -19.85 -5.82 2.41
C GLU A 165 -19.22 -5.77 1.01
N LYS A 166 -18.60 -4.64 0.63
CA LYS A 166 -17.97 -4.45 -0.69
C LYS A 166 -16.73 -5.32 -0.90
N ILE A 167 -15.97 -5.63 0.14
CA ILE A 167 -14.84 -6.57 0.06
C ILE A 167 -15.35 -7.99 -0.25
N VAL A 168 -16.39 -8.46 0.44
CA VAL A 168 -16.99 -9.78 0.16
C VAL A 168 -17.57 -9.83 -1.24
N GLU A 169 -18.26 -8.77 -1.68
CA GLU A 169 -18.82 -8.66 -3.04
C GLU A 169 -17.71 -8.69 -4.10
N ALA A 170 -16.64 -7.90 -3.94
CA ALA A 170 -15.51 -7.87 -4.87
C ALA A 170 -14.79 -9.23 -4.97
N ALA A 171 -14.59 -9.92 -3.83
CA ALA A 171 -14.04 -11.26 -3.80
C ALA A 171 -14.96 -12.25 -4.53
N THR A 172 -16.28 -12.17 -4.30
CA THR A 172 -17.26 -13.07 -4.92
C THR A 172 -17.32 -12.90 -6.43
N LEU A 173 -17.36 -11.65 -6.92
CA LEU A 173 -17.38 -11.36 -8.36
C LEU A 173 -16.12 -11.81 -9.09
N THR A 174 -15.01 -11.96 -8.37
CA THR A 174 -13.72 -12.35 -8.93
C THR A 174 -13.20 -13.69 -8.42
N LYS A 175 -14.07 -14.54 -7.87
CA LYS A 175 -13.71 -15.84 -7.29
C LYS A 175 -12.97 -16.77 -8.26
N ASP A 176 -13.34 -16.74 -9.53
CA ASP A 176 -12.71 -17.55 -10.58
C ASP A 176 -11.35 -17.01 -11.03
N ASN A 177 -10.94 -15.84 -10.51
CA ASN A 177 -9.64 -15.21 -10.67
C ASN A 177 -9.02 -14.92 -9.29
N GLU A 178 -8.92 -15.95 -8.44
CA GLU A 178 -8.26 -15.90 -7.13
C GLU A 178 -8.72 -14.74 -6.24
N CYS A 179 -9.98 -14.32 -6.33
CA CYS A 179 -10.57 -13.18 -5.60
C CYS A 179 -9.81 -11.86 -5.80
N MET A 180 -9.20 -11.67 -6.96
CA MET A 180 -8.30 -10.55 -7.30
C MET A 180 -8.94 -9.16 -7.10
N GLY A 181 -10.26 -9.04 -7.22
CA GLY A 181 -10.96 -7.78 -6.94
C GLY A 181 -10.70 -7.27 -5.52
N ALA A 182 -10.76 -8.15 -4.53
CA ALA A 182 -10.48 -7.76 -3.15
C ALA A 182 -9.00 -7.39 -2.92
N SER A 183 -8.04 -8.00 -3.63
CA SER A 183 -6.62 -7.65 -3.53
C SER A 183 -6.28 -6.26 -4.09
N LYS A 184 -7.15 -5.69 -4.94
CA LYS A 184 -7.01 -4.34 -5.51
C LYS A 184 -7.79 -3.28 -4.75
N LEU A 185 -8.42 -3.62 -3.61
CA LEU A 185 -9.21 -2.73 -2.77
C LEU A 185 -8.55 -2.55 -1.40
N VAL A 186 -8.34 -1.30 -1.01
CA VAL A 186 -7.73 -0.96 0.28
C VAL A 186 -8.66 -0.03 1.07
N VAL A 187 -8.83 -0.31 2.36
CA VAL A 187 -9.54 0.58 3.28
C VAL A 187 -8.53 1.27 4.18
N PHE A 188 -8.55 2.60 4.20
CA PHE A 188 -7.59 3.41 4.95
C PHE A 188 -8.22 4.11 6.17
N CYS A 189 -7.38 4.31 7.19
CA CYS A 189 -7.50 5.38 8.16
C CYS A 189 -6.22 6.23 8.11
N ASN A 190 -6.36 7.57 8.15
CA ASN A 190 -5.25 8.51 7.95
C ASN A 190 -4.48 8.27 6.65
N SER A 191 -5.17 8.09 5.52
CA SER A 191 -4.51 7.91 4.23
C SER A 191 -3.60 9.10 3.90
N VAL A 192 -2.45 8.81 3.30
CA VAL A 192 -1.52 9.82 2.77
C VAL A 192 -1.85 10.15 1.32
N GLU A 193 -1.64 11.41 0.94
CA GLU A 193 -2.04 11.95 -0.35
C GLU A 193 -0.96 11.80 -1.44
N ASP A 194 0.26 11.46 -1.04
CA ASP A 194 1.46 11.36 -1.88
C ASP A 194 1.98 9.92 -2.04
N ASN A 195 1.19 8.92 -1.67
CA ASN A 195 1.59 7.51 -1.67
C ASN A 195 1.85 6.98 -3.09
N PRO A 196 3.10 6.59 -3.45
CA PRO A 196 3.39 6.03 -4.77
C PRO A 196 3.25 4.51 -4.82
N PHE A 197 3.08 3.85 -3.69
CA PHE A 197 3.50 2.46 -3.52
C PHE A 197 2.35 1.47 -3.48
N MET A 198 1.29 1.81 -2.76
CA MET A 198 0.23 0.86 -2.45
C MET A 198 -0.84 0.80 -3.54
N ALA A 199 -1.46 -0.36 -3.72
CA ALA A 199 -2.72 -0.45 -4.46
C ALA A 199 -3.74 0.51 -3.82
N GLY A 200 -4.48 1.25 -4.65
CA GLY A 200 -5.42 2.25 -4.14
C GLY A 200 -4.80 3.59 -3.75
N ALA A 201 -3.53 3.84 -4.05
CA ALA A 201 -2.95 5.18 -3.97
C ALA A 201 -3.79 6.19 -4.77
N TYR A 202 -3.86 7.42 -4.30
CA TYR A 202 -4.51 8.53 -5.01
C TYR A 202 -3.67 9.79 -4.91
N HIS A 203 -3.96 10.75 -5.77
CA HIS A 203 -3.31 12.05 -5.78
C HIS A 203 -4.16 13.06 -5.01
N GLY A 204 -3.60 13.62 -3.93
CA GLY A 204 -4.32 14.54 -3.06
C GLY A 204 -4.62 15.88 -3.71
N VAL A 205 -5.66 16.53 -3.21
CA VAL A 205 -6.07 17.86 -3.73
C VAL A 205 -5.10 18.98 -3.35
N GLY A 206 -4.27 18.76 -2.34
CA GLY A 206 -3.23 19.70 -1.91
C GLY A 206 -1.91 19.58 -2.68
N GLU A 207 -1.78 18.57 -3.53
CA GLU A 207 -0.59 18.29 -4.31
C GLU A 207 -0.52 19.13 -5.59
N ALA A 208 0.68 19.19 -6.23
CA ALA A 208 0.86 19.86 -7.50
C ALA A 208 -0.01 19.24 -8.61
N ASP A 209 -0.27 19.98 -9.70
CA ASP A 209 -1.08 19.49 -10.83
C ASP A 209 -0.58 18.15 -11.41
N ALA A 210 0.74 17.97 -11.45
CA ALA A 210 1.35 16.66 -11.67
C ALA A 210 2.69 16.55 -10.91
N VAL A 211 3.01 15.38 -10.40
CA VAL A 211 4.21 15.14 -9.60
C VAL A 211 4.76 13.74 -9.85
N ILE A 212 6.08 13.58 -9.75
CA ILE A 212 6.75 12.28 -9.81
C ILE A 212 7.12 11.84 -8.40
N ASN A 213 6.55 10.73 -7.94
CA ASN A 213 6.88 10.08 -6.68
C ASN A 213 7.57 8.74 -6.96
N VAL A 214 8.53 8.37 -6.12
CA VAL A 214 9.29 7.14 -6.29
C VAL A 214 9.20 6.29 -5.03
N GLY A 215 8.86 5.03 -5.20
CA GLY A 215 8.92 4.04 -4.14
C GLY A 215 10.17 3.15 -4.30
N VAL A 216 10.99 3.08 -3.25
CA VAL A 216 12.15 2.18 -3.21
C VAL A 216 11.95 1.11 -2.16
N SER A 217 12.47 -0.08 -2.45
CA SER A 217 12.41 -1.21 -1.55
C SER A 217 13.77 -1.90 -1.43
N GLY A 218 13.98 -2.56 -0.32
CA GLY A 218 15.23 -3.29 -0.10
C GLY A 218 15.24 -4.09 1.21
N PRO A 219 14.21 -4.92 1.51
CA PRO A 219 14.25 -5.83 2.65
C PRO A 219 15.49 -6.73 2.60
N GLY A 220 15.83 -7.27 1.43
CA GLY A 220 17.00 -8.10 1.23
C GLY A 220 18.32 -7.39 1.55
N VAL A 221 18.42 -6.10 1.23
CA VAL A 221 19.61 -5.30 1.55
C VAL A 221 19.74 -5.11 3.06
N VAL A 222 18.65 -4.77 3.73
CA VAL A 222 18.62 -4.59 5.19
C VAL A 222 18.88 -5.93 5.89
N ARG A 223 18.26 -7.01 5.44
CA ARG A 223 18.51 -8.36 5.95
C ARG A 223 19.99 -8.73 5.87
N ALA A 224 20.58 -8.57 4.69
CA ALA A 224 21.99 -8.89 4.48
C ALA A 224 22.91 -8.04 5.36
N ALA A 225 22.57 -6.77 5.60
CA ALA A 225 23.33 -5.90 6.48
C ALA A 225 23.25 -6.36 7.94
N VAL A 226 22.08 -6.76 8.41
CA VAL A 226 21.86 -7.28 9.80
C VAL A 226 22.56 -8.63 9.96
N ALA A 227 22.41 -9.56 9.01
CA ALA A 227 23.05 -10.88 9.04
C ALA A 227 24.59 -10.81 9.08
N ASN A 228 25.18 -9.75 8.54
CA ASN A 228 26.63 -9.51 8.59
C ASN A 228 27.08 -8.70 9.82
N ALA A 229 26.18 -8.36 10.73
CA ALA A 229 26.57 -7.69 11.97
C ALA A 229 27.40 -8.60 12.88
N PRO A 230 28.24 -8.04 13.76
CA PRO A 230 28.90 -8.84 14.81
C PRO A 230 27.88 -9.64 15.61
N LYS A 231 28.21 -10.88 15.96
CA LYS A 231 27.29 -11.78 16.69
C LYS A 231 26.92 -11.27 18.09
N ASP A 232 27.79 -10.45 18.67
CA ASP A 232 27.63 -9.79 19.96
C ASP A 232 27.11 -8.34 19.84
N ALA A 233 26.72 -7.92 18.65
CA ALA A 233 26.19 -6.59 18.42
C ALA A 233 24.94 -6.34 19.27
N SER A 234 24.94 -5.21 19.98
CA SER A 234 23.77 -4.74 20.73
C SER A 234 22.63 -4.32 19.79
N ILE A 235 21.43 -4.27 20.30
CA ILE A 235 20.26 -3.76 19.54
C ILE A 235 20.48 -2.32 19.05
N ALA A 236 21.21 -1.49 19.77
CA ALA A 236 21.55 -0.15 19.35
C ALA A 236 22.46 -0.15 18.09
N GLU A 237 23.45 -1.05 18.05
CA GLU A 237 24.33 -1.23 16.90
C GLU A 237 23.57 -1.79 15.70
N ILE A 238 22.70 -2.78 15.91
CA ILE A 238 21.80 -3.30 14.85
C ILE A 238 20.93 -2.17 14.27
N SER A 239 20.30 -1.36 15.13
CA SER A 239 19.50 -0.21 14.70
C SER A 239 20.33 0.79 13.87
N ASP A 240 21.59 1.02 14.24
CA ASP A 240 22.48 1.92 13.52
C ASP A 240 22.90 1.37 12.15
N ILE A 241 23.10 0.05 12.04
CA ILE A 241 23.33 -0.66 10.78
C ILE A 241 22.12 -0.52 9.85
N ILE A 242 20.91 -0.76 10.36
CA ILE A 242 19.66 -0.60 9.60
C ILE A 242 19.53 0.84 9.10
N LYS A 243 19.71 1.82 9.97
CA LYS A 243 19.63 3.25 9.63
C LYS A 243 20.61 3.64 8.51
N LYS A 244 21.87 3.21 8.59
CA LYS A 244 22.89 3.46 7.55
C LYS A 244 22.55 2.79 6.21
N THR A 245 21.96 1.60 6.26
CA THR A 245 21.50 0.88 5.07
C THR A 245 20.31 1.59 4.42
N ALA A 246 19.31 1.96 5.21
CA ALA A 246 18.15 2.73 4.77
C ALA A 246 18.54 4.07 4.12
N PHE A 247 19.54 4.76 4.67
CA PHE A 247 20.11 5.96 4.06
C PHE A 247 20.60 5.71 2.62
N LYS A 248 21.37 4.63 2.39
CA LYS A 248 21.88 4.29 1.06
C LYS A 248 20.76 3.96 0.08
N VAL A 249 19.79 3.16 0.50
CA VAL A 249 18.61 2.79 -0.33
C VAL A 249 17.82 4.04 -0.73
N THR A 250 17.55 4.94 0.20
CA THR A 250 16.83 6.20 -0.07
C THR A 250 17.58 7.09 -1.09
N ARG A 251 18.89 7.17 -0.99
CA ARG A 251 19.71 7.95 -1.96
C ARG A 251 19.57 7.44 -3.38
N MET A 252 19.40 6.12 -3.56
CA MET A 252 19.14 5.53 -4.88
C MET A 252 17.77 5.95 -5.41
N GLY A 253 16.73 5.92 -4.57
CA GLY A 253 15.39 6.41 -4.95
C GLY A 253 15.38 7.87 -5.33
N GLN A 254 16.08 8.72 -4.59
CA GLN A 254 16.22 10.14 -4.92
C GLN A 254 16.90 10.36 -6.27
N LEU A 255 17.96 9.60 -6.58
CA LEU A 255 18.63 9.66 -7.88
C LEU A 255 17.64 9.37 -9.02
N VAL A 256 16.88 8.30 -8.91
CA VAL A 256 15.87 7.90 -9.90
C VAL A 256 14.76 8.93 -10.01
N GLY A 257 14.26 9.45 -8.88
CA GLY A 257 13.19 10.45 -8.85
C GLY A 257 13.58 11.77 -9.52
N VAL A 258 14.79 12.26 -9.25
CA VAL A 258 15.31 13.48 -9.89
C VAL A 258 15.49 13.29 -11.39
N GLU A 259 16.02 12.14 -11.83
CA GLU A 259 16.19 11.83 -13.25
C GLU A 259 14.85 11.72 -13.96
N ALA A 260 13.87 11.03 -13.37
CA ALA A 260 12.53 10.90 -13.92
C ALA A 260 11.82 12.27 -14.02
N SER A 261 11.95 13.11 -13.01
CA SER A 261 11.44 14.48 -12.99
C SER A 261 12.01 15.30 -14.14
N ASN A 262 13.33 15.25 -14.36
CA ASN A 262 14.00 15.98 -15.45
C ASN A 262 13.56 15.49 -16.81
N MET A 263 13.46 14.16 -17.02
CA MET A 263 13.08 13.59 -18.32
C MET A 263 11.61 13.84 -18.68
N LEU A 264 10.73 13.84 -17.67
CA LEU A 264 9.28 14.00 -17.87
C LEU A 264 8.83 15.47 -17.77
N GLY A 265 9.70 16.38 -17.33
CA GLY A 265 9.37 17.81 -17.15
C GLY A 265 8.28 18.03 -16.08
N LYS A 266 8.20 17.17 -15.08
CA LYS A 266 7.26 17.28 -13.96
C LYS A 266 8.03 17.38 -12.63
N PRO A 267 7.53 18.14 -11.63
CA PRO A 267 8.24 18.28 -10.36
C PRO A 267 8.44 16.94 -9.68
N PHE A 268 9.60 16.79 -9.02
CA PHE A 268 9.88 15.68 -8.14
C PHE A 268 9.16 15.91 -6.81
N GLY A 269 8.30 14.97 -6.41
CA GLY A 269 7.58 14.94 -5.14
C GLY A 269 8.41 14.29 -4.05
N ILE A 270 8.16 13.01 -3.79
CA ILE A 270 8.77 12.30 -2.66
C ILE A 270 9.48 11.01 -3.06
N VAL A 271 10.37 10.57 -2.17
CA VAL A 271 10.82 9.18 -2.08
C VAL A 271 10.10 8.50 -0.93
N ASP A 272 9.39 7.43 -1.24
CA ASP A 272 8.87 6.51 -0.25
C ASP A 272 9.87 5.37 -0.06
N LEU A 273 10.50 5.29 1.11
CA LEU A 273 11.33 4.16 1.50
C LEU A 273 10.47 3.18 2.30
N SER A 274 9.82 2.28 1.59
CA SER A 274 9.07 1.20 2.22
C SER A 274 9.79 -0.13 2.02
N LEU A 275 10.11 -0.81 3.13
CA LEU A 275 10.58 -2.18 3.08
C LEU A 275 9.38 -3.07 2.71
N ALA A 276 9.04 -3.08 1.43
CA ALA A 276 7.98 -3.90 0.88
C ALA A 276 8.60 -5.18 0.31
N PRO A 277 8.35 -6.32 0.95
CA PRO A 277 8.96 -7.60 0.55
C PRO A 277 8.43 -8.08 -0.80
N THR A 278 9.08 -9.11 -1.33
CA THR A 278 8.58 -9.94 -2.42
C THR A 278 8.59 -11.41 -2.00
N PRO A 279 7.87 -12.31 -2.71
CA PRO A 279 7.94 -13.74 -2.44
C PRO A 279 9.31 -14.37 -2.70
N ALA A 280 10.26 -13.60 -3.24
CA ALA A 280 11.61 -14.07 -3.53
C ALA A 280 12.37 -14.42 -2.24
N VAL A 281 13.13 -15.52 -2.29
CA VAL A 281 13.97 -15.94 -1.16
C VAL A 281 15.02 -14.85 -0.89
N GLY A 282 15.05 -14.37 0.35
CA GLY A 282 16.00 -13.35 0.79
C GLY A 282 15.43 -11.94 0.86
N ASP A 283 14.26 -11.67 0.27
CA ASP A 283 13.60 -10.37 0.27
C ASP A 283 12.37 -10.38 1.21
N SER A 284 12.60 -10.49 2.51
CA SER A 284 11.56 -10.69 3.54
C SER A 284 11.80 -9.79 4.74
N VAL A 285 10.76 -9.09 5.17
CA VAL A 285 10.75 -8.32 6.43
C VAL A 285 10.75 -9.26 7.64
N ALA A 286 10.00 -10.36 7.59
CA ALA A 286 10.01 -11.36 8.65
C ALA A 286 11.42 -11.89 8.91
N HIS A 287 12.17 -12.21 7.86
CA HIS A 287 13.54 -12.66 7.99
C HIS A 287 14.49 -11.58 8.55
N ILE A 288 14.22 -10.28 8.34
CA ILE A 288 14.99 -9.23 9.04
C ILE A 288 14.80 -9.33 10.54
N LEU A 289 13.55 -9.56 11.00
CA LEU A 289 13.23 -9.68 12.42
C LEU A 289 13.88 -10.94 13.02
N GLU A 290 13.97 -12.01 12.26
CA GLU A 290 14.64 -13.25 12.65
C GLU A 290 16.17 -13.03 12.74
N GLU A 291 16.79 -12.34 11.80
CA GLU A 291 18.23 -11.95 11.90
C GLU A 291 18.52 -11.02 13.10
N MET A 292 17.49 -10.30 13.62
CA MET A 292 17.61 -9.51 14.85
C MET A 292 17.57 -10.39 16.12
N GLY A 293 17.40 -11.70 15.99
CA GLY A 293 17.48 -12.68 17.08
C GLY A 293 16.17 -13.35 17.46
N LEU A 294 15.12 -13.26 16.66
CA LEU A 294 13.90 -14.04 16.83
C LEU A 294 14.06 -15.42 16.18
N GLU A 295 13.56 -16.47 16.82
CA GLU A 295 13.54 -17.82 16.25
C GLU A 295 12.60 -17.88 15.02
N GLN A 296 11.44 -17.22 15.13
CA GLN A 296 10.49 -17.06 14.03
C GLN A 296 9.66 -15.78 14.22
N CYS A 297 9.33 -15.13 13.14
CA CYS A 297 8.38 -14.01 13.13
C CYS A 297 7.03 -14.48 13.69
N GLY A 298 6.40 -13.66 14.53
CA GLY A 298 5.18 -14.00 15.26
C GLY A 298 5.43 -14.36 16.74
N SER A 299 6.65 -14.79 17.10
CA SER A 299 7.03 -15.06 18.50
C SER A 299 7.00 -13.79 19.38
N CYS A 300 7.07 -13.96 20.69
CA CYS A 300 7.24 -12.84 21.63
C CYS A 300 8.51 -12.05 21.27
N GLY A 301 8.40 -10.71 21.25
CA GLY A 301 9.47 -9.82 20.79
C GLY A 301 9.29 -9.29 19.36
N THR A 302 8.51 -9.93 18.50
CA THR A 302 8.30 -9.51 17.11
C THR A 302 7.85 -8.06 16.97
N THR A 303 6.86 -7.62 17.76
CA THR A 303 6.38 -6.23 17.74
C THR A 303 7.48 -5.23 18.14
N ALA A 304 8.32 -5.58 19.15
CA ALA A 304 9.44 -4.74 19.56
C ALA A 304 10.52 -4.64 18.46
N CYS A 305 10.91 -5.78 17.87
CA CYS A 305 11.87 -5.78 16.74
C CYS A 305 11.34 -4.99 15.56
N LEU A 306 10.05 -5.12 15.22
CA LEU A 306 9.41 -4.35 14.14
C LEU A 306 9.39 -2.85 14.45
N ALA A 307 9.16 -2.44 15.70
CA ALA A 307 9.23 -1.03 16.11
C ALA A 307 10.63 -0.45 15.89
N ILE A 308 11.67 -1.18 16.26
CA ILE A 308 13.07 -0.80 16.06
C ILE A 308 13.38 -0.69 14.56
N LEU A 309 12.99 -1.70 13.78
CA LEU A 309 13.18 -1.72 12.33
C LEU A 309 12.53 -0.51 11.67
N ASN A 310 11.24 -0.27 11.96
CA ASN A 310 10.47 0.81 11.38
C ASN A 310 11.05 2.20 11.71
N ASP A 311 11.46 2.43 12.96
CA ASP A 311 12.07 3.67 13.41
C ASP A 311 13.44 3.90 12.75
N ALA A 312 14.29 2.87 12.71
CA ALA A 312 15.62 2.97 12.10
C ALA A 312 15.55 3.25 10.59
N VAL A 313 14.59 2.62 9.88
CA VAL A 313 14.32 2.87 8.46
C VAL A 313 13.90 4.31 8.22
N LYS A 314 12.94 4.82 8.98
CA LYS A 314 12.48 6.22 8.88
C LYS A 314 13.60 7.21 9.15
N LYS A 315 14.40 7.00 10.20
CA LYS A 315 15.56 7.84 10.52
C LYS A 315 16.59 7.86 9.38
N GLY A 316 16.88 6.70 8.79
CA GLY A 316 17.80 6.59 7.66
C GLY A 316 17.26 7.34 6.42
N GLY A 317 15.98 7.22 6.13
CA GLY A 317 15.32 7.91 5.05
C GLY A 317 15.41 9.44 5.19
N VAL A 318 14.97 9.98 6.33
CA VAL A 318 14.98 11.44 6.60
C VAL A 318 16.38 12.03 6.53
N MET A 319 17.41 11.27 6.95
CA MET A 319 18.81 11.71 6.83
C MET A 319 19.30 11.73 5.38
N ALA A 320 18.72 10.94 4.49
CA ALA A 320 19.15 10.79 3.10
C ALA A 320 18.53 11.81 2.15
N SER A 321 17.30 12.24 2.42
CA SER A 321 16.51 13.12 1.55
C SER A 321 15.59 14.02 2.36
N SER A 322 15.47 15.28 1.95
CA SER A 322 14.44 16.21 2.46
C SER A 322 13.04 15.94 1.85
N ARG A 323 12.93 14.97 0.95
CA ARG A 323 11.71 14.63 0.21
C ARG A 323 11.24 13.22 0.54
N VAL A 324 11.36 12.79 1.79
CA VAL A 324 10.79 11.53 2.26
C VAL A 324 9.32 11.73 2.56
N GLY A 325 8.49 10.84 2.05
CA GLY A 325 7.03 10.90 2.23
C GLY A 325 6.37 9.53 2.06
N GLY A 326 5.11 9.52 1.69
CA GLY A 326 4.33 8.30 1.49
C GLY A 326 4.15 7.50 2.77
N LEU A 327 4.31 6.19 2.67
CA LEU A 327 4.15 5.24 3.77
C LEU A 327 5.47 4.80 4.40
N SER A 328 6.59 5.41 4.04
CA SER A 328 7.97 5.06 4.44
C SER A 328 8.09 4.28 5.75
N GLY A 329 8.74 3.11 5.71
CA GLY A 329 8.94 2.24 6.87
C GLY A 329 8.88 0.75 6.51
N ALA A 330 8.51 -0.09 7.48
CA ALA A 330 8.41 -1.53 7.30
C ALA A 330 6.97 -1.96 6.98
N PHE A 331 6.78 -2.67 5.86
CA PHE A 331 5.52 -3.30 5.46
C PHE A 331 5.48 -4.74 5.95
N ILE A 332 4.29 -5.23 6.23
CA ILE A 332 4.06 -6.60 6.71
C ILE A 332 2.97 -7.33 5.91
N PRO A 333 2.98 -7.30 4.55
CA PRO A 333 2.01 -8.03 3.76
C PRO A 333 2.26 -9.54 3.87
N VAL A 334 1.22 -10.32 4.17
CA VAL A 334 1.42 -11.76 4.42
C VAL A 334 1.71 -12.50 3.12
N SER A 335 0.99 -12.24 2.03
CA SER A 335 1.17 -13.00 0.78
C SER A 335 2.43 -12.65 0.00
N GLU A 336 3.02 -11.48 0.26
CA GLU A 336 4.16 -10.94 -0.47
C GLU A 336 5.51 -11.23 0.22
N ASP A 337 5.50 -11.86 1.42
CA ASP A 337 6.68 -12.09 2.26
C ASP A 337 6.86 -13.58 2.59
N ALA A 338 7.93 -14.18 2.10
CA ALA A 338 8.20 -15.61 2.30
C ALA A 338 8.26 -16.00 3.78
N GLY A 339 8.81 -15.16 4.65
CA GLY A 339 8.89 -15.40 6.08
C GLY A 339 7.52 -15.23 6.77
N MET A 340 6.71 -14.22 6.38
CA MET A 340 5.35 -14.06 6.89
C MET A 340 4.46 -15.24 6.48
N ILE A 341 4.56 -15.70 5.23
CA ILE A 341 3.86 -16.90 4.75
C ILE A 341 4.23 -18.12 5.59
N ALA A 342 5.52 -18.34 5.84
CA ALA A 342 6.00 -19.46 6.65
C ALA A 342 5.50 -19.36 8.10
N ALA A 343 5.57 -18.18 8.70
CA ALA A 343 5.10 -17.92 10.06
C ALA A 343 3.57 -18.09 10.21
N ALA A 344 2.79 -17.66 9.22
CA ALA A 344 1.35 -17.88 9.20
C ALA A 344 1.00 -19.38 9.06
N LYS A 345 1.69 -20.12 8.19
CA LYS A 345 1.49 -21.57 8.02
C LYS A 345 1.87 -22.39 9.24
N SER A 346 2.91 -22.00 9.97
CA SER A 346 3.32 -22.66 11.23
C SER A 346 2.41 -22.32 12.42
N GLY A 347 1.55 -21.31 12.27
CA GLY A 347 0.72 -20.79 13.36
C GLY A 347 1.46 -19.87 14.35
N ALA A 348 2.73 -19.54 14.09
CA ALA A 348 3.48 -18.58 14.89
C ALA A 348 2.96 -17.15 14.72
N LEU A 349 2.51 -16.82 13.51
CA LEU A 349 1.91 -15.52 13.16
C LEU A 349 0.40 -15.67 13.07
N THR A 350 -0.33 -15.14 14.04
CA THR A 350 -1.80 -15.09 14.05
C THR A 350 -2.29 -13.72 13.62
N LEU A 351 -3.60 -13.60 13.36
CA LEU A 351 -4.22 -12.32 12.98
C LEU A 351 -4.10 -11.30 14.12
N GLU A 352 -4.34 -11.71 15.36
CA GLU A 352 -4.21 -10.84 16.53
C GLU A 352 -2.76 -10.37 16.75
N LYS A 353 -1.78 -11.23 16.39
CA LYS A 353 -0.37 -10.83 16.41
C LYS A 353 -0.08 -9.78 15.33
N LEU A 354 -0.64 -9.95 14.13
CA LEU A 354 -0.52 -8.97 13.07
C LEU A 354 -1.15 -7.63 13.47
N GLU A 355 -2.35 -7.62 14.06
CA GLU A 355 -2.98 -6.39 14.59
C GLU A 355 -2.06 -5.69 15.59
N ALA A 356 -1.47 -6.41 16.54
CA ALA A 356 -0.50 -5.82 17.46
C ALA A 356 0.74 -5.24 16.75
N MET A 357 1.19 -5.89 15.68
CA MET A 357 2.32 -5.40 14.86
C MET A 357 1.96 -4.15 14.06
N THR A 358 0.69 -3.99 13.66
CA THR A 358 0.24 -2.81 12.92
C THR A 358 0.31 -1.52 13.72
N ALA A 359 0.32 -1.60 15.04
CA ALA A 359 0.55 -0.43 15.89
C ALA A 359 1.93 0.23 15.65
N VAL A 360 2.91 -0.52 15.17
CA VAL A 360 4.30 -0.08 15.00
C VAL A 360 4.84 -0.21 13.57
N CYS A 361 4.13 -0.86 12.65
CA CYS A 361 4.50 -0.91 11.23
C CYS A 361 4.15 0.41 10.50
N SER A 362 4.42 0.50 9.22
CA SER A 362 4.11 1.71 8.42
C SER A 362 2.76 1.67 7.73
N VAL A 363 2.11 0.52 7.60
CA VAL A 363 0.87 0.38 6.82
C VAL A 363 -0.29 -0.13 7.67
N GLY A 364 -0.39 -1.43 7.93
CA GLY A 364 -1.56 -2.06 8.56
C GLY A 364 -1.66 -3.54 8.19
N LEU A 365 -2.86 -4.10 8.24
CA LEU A 365 -3.16 -5.45 7.76
C LEU A 365 -3.15 -5.47 6.23
N ASP A 366 -2.16 -6.12 5.65
CA ASP A 366 -1.97 -6.10 4.21
C ASP A 366 -1.88 -7.49 3.61
N MET A 367 -2.63 -7.73 2.53
CA MET A 367 -2.69 -8.99 1.79
C MET A 367 -3.01 -10.20 2.70
N ILE A 368 -4.02 -10.04 3.56
CA ILE A 368 -4.47 -11.06 4.49
C ILE A 368 -5.56 -11.89 3.84
N VAL A 369 -5.31 -13.17 3.63
CA VAL A 369 -6.31 -14.11 3.12
C VAL A 369 -7.04 -14.75 4.29
N VAL A 370 -8.37 -14.69 4.26
CA VAL A 370 -9.25 -15.24 5.31
C VAL A 370 -10.20 -16.28 4.71
N PRO A 371 -10.82 -17.17 5.53
CA PRO A 371 -11.79 -18.14 5.03
C PRO A 371 -12.89 -17.49 4.19
N GLY A 372 -13.27 -18.12 3.09
CA GLY A 372 -14.24 -17.58 2.14
C GLY A 372 -15.65 -17.39 2.70
N ASN A 373 -15.97 -18.04 3.83
CA ASN A 373 -17.23 -17.89 4.55
C ASN A 373 -17.19 -16.82 5.66
N THR A 374 -16.10 -16.05 5.75
CA THR A 374 -15.98 -14.94 6.71
C THR A 374 -17.06 -13.91 6.41
N SER A 375 -17.86 -13.57 7.44
CA SER A 375 -18.96 -12.62 7.25
C SER A 375 -18.47 -11.19 7.06
N ALA A 376 -19.22 -10.39 6.30
CA ALA A 376 -18.93 -8.97 6.11
C ALA A 376 -18.80 -8.22 7.45
N ALA A 377 -19.59 -8.58 8.47
CA ALA A 377 -19.50 -7.95 9.79
C ALA A 377 -18.16 -8.22 10.50
N VAL A 378 -17.56 -9.40 10.32
CA VAL A 378 -16.24 -9.72 10.88
C VAL A 378 -15.17 -8.91 10.16
N ILE A 379 -15.22 -8.80 8.83
CA ILE A 379 -14.31 -7.97 8.04
C ILE A 379 -14.45 -6.49 8.45
N SER A 380 -15.69 -6.02 8.62
CA SER A 380 -15.96 -4.67 9.12
C SER A 380 -15.35 -4.41 10.50
N ALA A 381 -15.40 -5.40 11.39
CA ALA A 381 -14.80 -5.26 12.72
C ALA A 381 -13.27 -5.17 12.66
N LEU A 382 -12.61 -5.97 11.83
CA LEU A 382 -11.17 -5.85 11.57
C LEU A 382 -10.80 -4.48 11.01
N ILE A 383 -11.61 -3.94 10.10
CA ILE A 383 -11.42 -2.58 9.58
C ILE A 383 -11.55 -1.54 10.71
N ALA A 384 -12.53 -1.71 11.61
CA ALA A 384 -12.73 -0.82 12.75
C ALA A 384 -11.56 -0.88 13.74
N ASP A 385 -11.03 -2.06 14.04
CA ASP A 385 -9.89 -2.26 14.94
C ASP A 385 -8.62 -1.62 14.37
N GLU A 386 -8.31 -1.85 13.11
CA GLU A 386 -7.18 -1.21 12.43
C GLU A 386 -7.32 0.31 12.34
N ALA A 387 -8.53 0.80 12.05
CA ALA A 387 -8.80 2.23 12.04
C ALA A 387 -8.63 2.85 13.44
N ALA A 388 -9.02 2.15 14.49
CA ALA A 388 -8.82 2.61 15.87
C ALA A 388 -7.33 2.69 16.22
N ILE A 389 -6.52 1.69 15.83
CA ILE A 389 -5.06 1.70 15.99
C ILE A 389 -4.48 2.91 15.24
N GLY A 390 -4.87 3.14 14.00
CA GLY A 390 -4.40 4.27 13.19
C GLY A 390 -4.79 5.62 13.80
N MET A 391 -6.05 5.76 14.20
CA MET A 391 -6.60 6.98 14.77
C MET A 391 -5.90 7.38 16.08
N ILE A 392 -5.74 6.44 17.00
CA ILE A 392 -5.13 6.70 18.32
C ILE A 392 -3.63 7.01 18.21
N ASN A 393 -2.92 6.28 17.34
CA ASN A 393 -1.48 6.45 17.16
C ASN A 393 -1.10 7.55 16.16
N SER A 394 -2.07 8.26 15.58
CA SER A 394 -1.82 9.30 14.55
C SER A 394 -0.97 8.76 13.39
N LYS A 395 -1.23 7.54 12.95
CA LYS A 395 -0.52 6.87 11.86
C LYS A 395 -1.50 6.39 10.80
N THR A 396 -1.04 6.21 9.57
CA THR A 396 -1.81 5.52 8.55
C THR A 396 -1.96 4.04 8.91
N THR A 397 -3.18 3.54 8.84
CA THR A 397 -3.47 2.11 8.76
C THR A 397 -4.26 1.80 7.50
N ALA A 398 -3.97 0.67 6.91
CA ALA A 398 -4.62 0.16 5.72
C ALA A 398 -5.09 -1.27 5.98
N VAL A 399 -6.21 -1.64 5.40
CA VAL A 399 -6.76 -2.99 5.47
C VAL A 399 -6.99 -3.51 4.06
N ARG A 400 -6.27 -4.60 3.71
CA ARG A 400 -6.44 -5.33 2.45
C ARG A 400 -6.66 -6.80 2.79
N ILE A 401 -7.94 -7.15 3.01
CA ILE A 401 -8.41 -8.48 3.39
C ILE A 401 -9.08 -9.14 2.20
N ILE A 402 -8.77 -10.41 1.98
CA ILE A 402 -9.21 -11.18 0.81
C ILE A 402 -9.91 -12.45 1.27
N PRO A 403 -11.26 -12.47 1.28
CA PRO A 403 -12.01 -13.70 1.50
C PRO A 403 -11.76 -14.70 0.38
N ALA A 404 -11.29 -15.89 0.72
CA ALA A 404 -10.96 -16.96 -0.24
C ALA A 404 -12.22 -17.73 -0.68
N ILE A 405 -13.09 -17.07 -1.45
CA ILE A 405 -14.37 -17.62 -1.86
C ILE A 405 -14.20 -18.94 -2.64
N GLY A 406 -14.82 -20.01 -2.15
CA GLY A 406 -14.79 -21.34 -2.78
C GLY A 406 -13.56 -22.18 -2.48
N LYS A 407 -12.62 -21.67 -1.69
CA LYS A 407 -11.45 -22.43 -1.22
C LYS A 407 -11.69 -23.09 0.13
N LYS A 408 -10.94 -24.16 0.43
CA LYS A 408 -10.90 -24.80 1.76
C LYS A 408 -9.86 -24.11 2.64
N ASP A 409 -9.99 -24.25 3.94
CA ASP A 409 -9.15 -23.56 4.93
C ASP A 409 -7.65 -23.97 4.88
N ASP A 410 -7.32 -25.12 4.28
CA ASP A 410 -5.95 -25.61 4.08
C ASP A 410 -5.33 -25.17 2.73
N GLU A 411 -6.08 -24.47 1.89
CA GLU A 411 -5.62 -23.97 0.59
C GLU A 411 -4.97 -22.59 0.72
N SER A 412 -4.56 -22.03 -0.40
CA SER A 412 -4.00 -20.68 -0.53
C SER A 412 -4.58 -20.01 -1.78
N LEU A 413 -4.62 -18.69 -1.80
CA LEU A 413 -4.85 -17.92 -3.02
C LEU A 413 -3.51 -17.58 -3.68
N ASN A 414 -3.44 -17.72 -5.00
CA ASN A 414 -2.23 -17.40 -5.78
C ASN A 414 -2.48 -16.18 -6.67
N PHE A 415 -1.95 -15.03 -6.25
CA PHE A 415 -2.09 -13.76 -6.97
C PHE A 415 -1.05 -13.60 -8.08
N GLY A 416 0.02 -14.39 -8.04
CA GLY A 416 1.14 -14.31 -8.98
C GLY A 416 2.03 -13.08 -8.81
N GLY A 417 3.16 -13.08 -9.53
CA GLY A 417 4.10 -11.94 -9.57
C GLY A 417 4.53 -11.46 -8.18
N LEU A 418 4.52 -10.17 -7.98
CA LEU A 418 4.91 -9.53 -6.71
C LEU A 418 3.90 -9.74 -5.58
N LEU A 419 2.63 -9.97 -5.90
CA LEU A 419 1.58 -10.18 -4.90
C LEU A 419 1.67 -11.58 -4.24
N GLY A 420 2.40 -12.50 -4.86
CA GLY A 420 2.73 -13.81 -4.32
C GLY A 420 1.54 -14.73 -4.08
N TYR A 421 1.54 -15.43 -2.95
CA TYR A 421 0.44 -16.31 -2.56
C TYR A 421 0.16 -16.20 -1.06
N GLY A 422 -1.12 -16.15 -0.69
CA GLY A 422 -1.56 -16.02 0.71
C GLY A 422 -2.14 -17.32 1.25
N PRO A 423 -1.61 -17.87 2.36
CA PRO A 423 -2.28 -18.92 3.09
C PRO A 423 -3.56 -18.37 3.74
N ILE A 424 -4.60 -19.19 3.83
CA ILE A 424 -5.83 -18.81 4.53
C ILE A 424 -5.55 -18.78 6.03
N MET A 425 -5.62 -17.61 6.64
CA MET A 425 -5.38 -17.43 8.07
C MET A 425 -6.67 -17.66 8.86
N PRO A 426 -6.62 -18.41 9.95
CA PRO A 426 -7.77 -18.58 10.84
C PRO A 426 -8.27 -17.25 11.38
N ILE A 427 -9.59 -17.13 11.53
CA ILE A 427 -10.26 -15.93 12.05
C ILE A 427 -11.27 -16.32 13.13
N SER A 428 -11.51 -15.42 14.08
CA SER A 428 -12.53 -15.62 15.10
C SER A 428 -13.92 -15.84 14.49
N LYS A 429 -14.63 -16.82 15.00
CA LYS A 429 -16.03 -17.14 14.60
C LYS A 429 -17.06 -16.35 15.42
N LEU A 430 -16.64 -15.54 16.38
CA LEU A 430 -17.51 -14.68 17.17
C LEU A 430 -18.08 -13.57 16.30
N LYS A 431 -19.34 -13.19 16.56
CA LYS A 431 -20.11 -12.29 15.70
C LYS A 431 -20.13 -10.87 16.25
N PRO A 432 -19.50 -9.89 15.62
CA PRO A 432 -19.51 -8.47 16.01
C PRO A 432 -20.73 -7.70 15.47
N ASN A 433 -21.76 -8.39 14.96
CA ASN A 433 -22.87 -7.79 14.22
C ASN A 433 -23.57 -6.66 14.98
N VAL A 434 -23.77 -6.80 16.30
CA VAL A 434 -24.43 -5.76 17.10
C VAL A 434 -23.60 -4.48 17.14
N PHE A 435 -22.29 -4.59 17.30
CA PHE A 435 -21.37 -3.46 17.30
C PHE A 435 -21.38 -2.75 15.93
N ILE A 436 -21.14 -3.49 14.87
CA ILE A 436 -21.10 -2.92 13.50
C ILE A 436 -22.42 -2.29 13.08
N ASN A 437 -23.55 -2.91 13.46
CA ASN A 437 -24.88 -2.38 13.13
C ASN A 437 -25.31 -1.15 13.94
N ARG A 438 -24.54 -0.72 14.95
CA ARG A 438 -24.79 0.57 15.62
C ARG A 438 -24.59 1.75 14.67
N GLY A 439 -23.65 1.62 13.73
CA GLY A 439 -23.35 2.70 12.77
C GLY A 439 -22.86 4.00 13.41
N GLY A 440 -22.93 5.08 12.65
CA GLY A 440 -22.57 6.42 13.08
C GLY A 440 -21.07 6.70 13.10
N GLN A 441 -20.66 7.66 13.92
CA GLN A 441 -19.28 8.13 13.96
C GLN A 441 -18.62 7.76 15.30
N ILE A 442 -17.49 7.05 15.26
CA ILE A 442 -16.61 6.95 16.42
C ILE A 442 -15.87 8.29 16.54
N PRO A 443 -15.98 8.99 17.68
CA PRO A 443 -15.43 10.34 17.81
C PRO A 443 -13.90 10.34 17.77
N ALA A 444 -13.33 11.44 17.31
CA ALA A 444 -11.89 11.65 17.34
C ALA A 444 -11.35 11.61 18.79
N PRO A 445 -10.14 11.06 19.01
CA PRO A 445 -9.56 10.95 20.35
C PRO A 445 -9.15 12.33 20.90
N LEU A 446 -9.12 12.46 22.21
CA LEU A 446 -8.55 13.64 22.87
C LEU A 446 -7.03 13.64 22.71
N ASN A 447 -6.50 14.59 21.94
CA ASN A 447 -5.06 14.71 21.69
C ASN A 447 -4.20 14.96 22.94
N SER A 448 -4.81 15.50 24.00
CA SER A 448 -4.14 15.77 25.29
C SER A 448 -3.97 14.53 26.18
N LEU A 449 -4.64 13.44 25.89
CA LEU A 449 -4.60 12.20 26.66
C LEU A 449 -3.84 11.09 25.90
N LYS A 450 -2.68 11.42 25.37
CA LYS A 450 -1.75 10.41 24.83
C LYS A 450 -1.05 9.74 26.01
N ASN A 451 -1.40 8.50 26.26
CA ASN A 451 -0.70 7.66 27.22
C ASN A 451 0.47 6.96 26.55
#